data_7cb32a1a0c97a33a2bdf1415105345af
#
_entry.id   7cb32a1a0c97a33a2bdf1415105345af
#
_cell.length_a   1.000
_cell.length_b   1.000
_cell.length_c   1.000
_cell.angle_alpha   90.00
_cell.angle_beta   90.00
_cell.angle_gamma   90.00
#
_symmetry.space_group_name_H-M   'P 1'
#
loop_
_entity.id
_entity.type
_entity.pdbx_description
1 polymer ?
#
loop_
_entity_poly.entity_id
_entity_poly.type
_entity_poly.pdbx_seq_one_letter_code
_entity_poly.pdbx_strand_id
1 'polypeptide(L)'
;MTSAERASFYDAIVIGGGPAGLTAGLYLARACYRVLVIEKEKFGGQITITAEVVNYPGAEPMSGEALTERMRLQAEQFGAEFLLAEVLSLREEEGFYRISTAKGDFLTHGVILATGAHPRMIGFPGEAEYKGHGVAYCATCDGEFFTGREVFVVGGGFAAAEEAVF
;
A
#
# COMPACT_ATOMS: atom_id res chain seq x y z
N MET A 1 7.41 30.65 -9.57
CA MET A 1 6.25 29.82 -9.23
C MET A 1 5.01 30.70 -9.12
N THR A 2 3.99 30.38 -9.86
CA THR A 2 2.66 31.00 -9.78
C THR A 2 1.96 30.62 -8.48
N SER A 3 0.88 31.30 -8.11
CA SER A 3 0.05 30.95 -6.94
C SER A 3 -0.51 29.53 -7.04
N ALA A 4 -0.88 29.07 -8.24
CA ALA A 4 -1.36 27.71 -8.50
C ALA A 4 -0.26 26.66 -8.34
N GLU A 5 0.97 26.94 -8.76
CA GLU A 5 2.12 26.05 -8.58
C GLU A 5 2.50 25.93 -7.11
N ARG A 6 2.38 26.99 -6.31
CA ARG A 6 2.57 26.93 -4.85
C ARG A 6 1.51 26.10 -4.16
N ALA A 7 0.27 26.15 -4.64
CA ALA A 7 -0.82 25.35 -4.08
C ALA A 7 -0.64 23.84 -4.30
N SER A 8 0.08 23.43 -5.35
CA SER A 8 0.37 22.04 -5.70
C SER A 8 1.76 21.57 -5.28
N PHE A 9 2.54 22.36 -4.52
CA PHE A 9 3.89 22.03 -4.09
C PHE A 9 3.89 21.42 -2.69
N TYR A 10 4.53 20.26 -2.54
CA TYR A 10 4.68 19.51 -1.29
C TYR A 10 6.15 19.33 -0.93
N ASP A 11 6.45 19.20 0.35
CA ASP A 11 7.82 18.85 0.80
C ASP A 11 8.16 17.41 0.39
N ALA A 12 7.18 16.52 0.55
CA ALA A 12 7.29 15.13 0.11
C ALA A 12 5.96 14.61 -0.46
N ILE A 13 6.06 13.75 -1.48
CA ILE A 13 4.92 12.99 -1.99
C ILE A 13 5.21 11.50 -1.85
N VAL A 14 4.27 10.78 -1.28
CA VAL A 14 4.31 9.32 -1.11
C VAL A 14 3.41 8.69 -2.17
N ILE A 15 3.96 7.82 -3.00
CA ILE A 15 3.23 7.08 -4.03
C ILE A 15 2.95 5.67 -3.51
N GLY A 16 1.68 5.39 -3.24
CA GLY A 16 1.17 4.17 -2.65
C GLY A 16 0.61 4.39 -1.25
N GLY A 17 -0.64 4.03 -1.04
CA GLY A 17 -1.41 4.22 0.19
C GLY A 17 -1.57 2.95 1.05
N GLY A 18 -0.67 1.98 0.90
CA GLY A 18 -0.57 0.81 1.78
C GLY A 18 0.09 1.14 3.13
N PRO A 19 0.30 0.16 4.02
CA PRO A 19 0.87 0.38 5.36
C PRO A 19 2.20 1.15 5.34
N ALA A 20 3.07 0.87 4.38
CA ALA A 20 4.35 1.57 4.23
C ALA A 20 4.16 3.06 3.92
N GLY A 21 3.28 3.37 2.93
CA GLY A 21 3.00 4.76 2.55
C GLY A 21 2.25 5.53 3.63
N LEU A 22 1.29 4.90 4.30
CA LEU A 22 0.56 5.50 5.42
C LEU A 22 1.51 5.82 6.59
N THR A 23 2.45 4.92 6.89
CA THR A 23 3.48 5.14 7.91
C THR A 23 4.42 6.28 7.51
N ALA A 24 4.88 6.31 6.27
CA ALA A 24 5.72 7.41 5.77
C ALA A 24 4.99 8.76 5.87
N GLY A 25 3.74 8.82 5.42
CA GLY A 25 2.88 10.00 5.51
C GLY A 25 2.71 10.49 6.95
N LEU A 26 2.44 9.57 7.88
CA LEU A 26 2.32 9.87 9.30
C LEU A 26 3.59 10.55 9.85
N TYR A 27 4.76 9.93 9.65
CA TYR A 27 5.99 10.45 10.24
C TYR A 27 6.49 11.73 9.58
N LEU A 28 6.28 11.92 8.29
CA LEU A 28 6.58 13.17 7.61
C LEU A 28 5.66 14.30 8.11
N ALA A 29 4.36 14.05 8.23
CA ALA A 29 3.42 15.03 8.74
C ALA A 29 3.73 15.41 10.20
N ARG A 30 4.09 14.43 11.06
CA ARG A 30 4.57 14.69 12.43
C ARG A 30 5.83 15.54 12.47
N ALA A 31 6.68 15.45 11.47
CA ALA A 31 7.86 16.30 11.33
C ALA A 31 7.55 17.67 10.73
N CYS A 32 6.26 18.02 10.62
CA CYS A 32 5.76 19.28 10.09
C CYS A 32 6.07 19.51 8.60
N TYR A 33 6.33 18.46 7.84
CA TYR A 33 6.40 18.54 6.38
C TYR A 33 4.99 18.52 5.78
N ARG A 34 4.78 19.30 4.73
CA ARG A 34 3.59 19.21 3.91
C ARG A 34 3.70 17.97 3.02
N VAL A 35 2.89 16.95 3.32
CA VAL A 35 2.97 15.64 2.66
C VAL A 35 1.65 15.27 1.99
N LEU A 36 1.75 14.72 0.77
CA LEU A 36 0.64 14.15 0.03
C LEU A 36 0.88 12.65 -0.16
N VAL A 37 -0.08 11.82 0.21
CA VAL A 37 -0.09 10.39 -0.08
C VAL A 37 -1.05 10.14 -1.24
N ILE A 38 -0.53 9.59 -2.35
CA ILE A 38 -1.30 9.32 -3.56
C ILE A 38 -1.51 7.81 -3.69
N GLU A 39 -2.76 7.39 -3.83
CA GLU A 39 -3.15 5.99 -4.06
C GLU A 39 -4.08 5.92 -5.27
N LYS A 40 -3.93 4.89 -6.11
CA LYS A 40 -4.70 4.80 -7.34
C LYS A 40 -6.10 4.20 -7.15
N GLU A 41 -6.26 3.23 -6.24
CA GLU A 41 -7.50 2.46 -6.09
C GLU A 41 -8.16 2.71 -4.73
N LYS A 42 -7.63 2.10 -3.67
CA LYS A 42 -8.17 2.16 -2.31
C LYS A 42 -7.01 2.27 -1.34
N PHE A 43 -7.11 3.19 -0.39
CA PHE A 43 -6.14 3.26 0.70
C PHE A 43 -6.15 1.98 1.53
N GLY A 44 -4.95 1.57 1.97
CA GLY A 44 -4.74 0.37 2.77
C GLY A 44 -3.92 -0.71 2.07
N GLY A 45 -3.90 -0.72 0.73
CA GLY A 45 -3.12 -1.69 -0.04
C GLY A 45 -3.63 -3.13 0.10
N GLN A 46 -2.76 -4.10 -0.14
CA GLN A 46 -3.15 -5.51 -0.21
C GLN A 46 -3.69 -6.11 1.09
N ILE A 47 -3.24 -5.63 2.24
CA ILE A 47 -3.69 -6.16 3.53
C ILE A 47 -5.20 -5.97 3.77
N THR A 48 -5.84 -5.08 3.02
CA THR A 48 -7.30 -4.84 3.14
C THR A 48 -8.16 -6.06 2.80
N ILE A 49 -7.61 -7.04 2.05
CA ILE A 49 -8.31 -8.29 1.75
C ILE A 49 -8.23 -9.30 2.91
N THR A 50 -7.33 -9.11 3.87
CA THR A 50 -7.14 -10.02 5.01
C THR A 50 -8.27 -9.81 6.01
N ALA A 51 -9.02 -10.88 6.26
CA ALA A 51 -10.18 -10.84 7.14
C ALA A 51 -9.79 -10.55 8.60
N GLU A 52 -8.67 -11.12 9.05
CA GLU A 52 -8.15 -10.91 10.40
C GLU A 52 -6.62 -10.84 10.40
N VAL A 53 -6.08 -9.76 10.93
CA VAL A 53 -4.64 -9.54 11.13
C VAL A 53 -4.36 -9.73 12.62
N VAL A 54 -3.59 -10.76 12.94
CA VAL A 54 -3.25 -11.16 14.34
C VAL A 54 -1.80 -10.84 14.71
N ASN A 55 -0.97 -10.53 13.71
CA ASN A 55 0.49 -10.42 13.84
C ASN A 55 1.04 -9.01 13.65
N TYR A 56 0.19 -7.97 13.78
CA TYR A 56 0.65 -6.58 13.74
C TYR A 56 0.96 -6.10 15.17
N PRO A 57 2.24 -5.81 15.51
CA PRO A 57 2.64 -5.47 16.87
C PRO A 57 1.90 -4.22 17.40
N GLY A 58 1.33 -4.33 18.59
CA GLY A 58 0.62 -3.24 19.25
C GLY A 58 -0.82 -3.00 18.79
N ALA A 59 -1.35 -3.86 17.92
CA ALA A 59 -2.76 -3.86 17.56
C ALA A 59 -3.46 -5.13 18.06
N GLU A 60 -4.67 -5.00 18.54
CA GLU A 60 -5.57 -6.13 18.78
C GLU A 60 -5.97 -6.76 17.43
N PRO A 61 -6.35 -8.05 17.40
CA PRO A 61 -6.83 -8.69 16.18
C PRO A 61 -7.95 -7.89 15.51
N MET A 62 -7.79 -7.58 14.23
CA MET A 62 -8.76 -6.82 13.45
C MET A 62 -8.59 -7.08 11.97
N SER A 63 -9.58 -6.70 11.15
CA SER A 63 -9.44 -6.78 9.70
C SER A 63 -8.33 -5.87 9.18
N GLY A 64 -7.68 -6.25 8.09
CA GLY A 64 -6.66 -5.42 7.44
C GLY A 64 -7.23 -4.07 6.98
N GLU A 65 -8.50 -4.02 6.60
CA GLU A 65 -9.19 -2.77 6.30
C GLU A 65 -9.29 -1.86 7.54
N ALA A 66 -9.72 -2.39 8.68
CA ALA A 66 -9.82 -1.62 9.92
C ALA A 66 -8.45 -1.13 10.40
N LEU A 67 -7.42 -1.96 10.28
CA LEU A 67 -6.05 -1.60 10.64
C LEU A 67 -5.56 -0.42 9.79
N THR A 68 -5.67 -0.53 8.47
CA THR A 68 -5.16 0.50 7.56
C THR A 68 -5.96 1.78 7.60
N GLU A 69 -7.27 1.71 7.86
CA GLU A 69 -8.08 2.92 8.09
C GLU A 69 -7.65 3.65 9.37
N ARG A 70 -7.32 2.95 10.45
CA ARG A 70 -6.73 3.57 11.64
C ARG A 70 -5.40 4.26 11.33
N MET A 71 -4.54 3.62 10.53
CA MET A 71 -3.27 4.21 10.11
C MET A 71 -3.49 5.49 9.29
N ARG A 72 -4.44 5.47 8.34
CA ARG A 72 -4.80 6.62 7.51
C ARG A 72 -5.30 7.79 8.36
N LEU A 73 -6.27 7.52 9.24
CA LEU A 73 -6.82 8.53 10.14
C LEU A 73 -5.75 9.13 11.07
N GLN A 74 -4.83 8.31 11.53
CA GLN A 74 -3.71 8.75 12.37
C GLN A 74 -2.79 9.71 11.60
N ALA A 75 -2.45 9.38 10.33
CA ALA A 75 -1.65 10.27 9.49
C ALA A 75 -2.39 11.59 9.17
N GLU A 76 -3.70 11.52 8.92
CA GLU A 76 -4.56 12.68 8.66
C GLU A 76 -4.63 13.63 9.87
N GLN A 77 -4.69 13.10 11.10
CA GLN A 77 -4.66 13.89 12.33
C GLN A 77 -3.37 14.71 12.49
N PHE A 78 -2.26 14.28 11.92
CA PHE A 78 -1.01 15.02 11.87
C PHE A 78 -0.87 15.93 10.65
N GLY A 79 -1.87 15.97 9.77
CA GLY A 79 -1.92 16.87 8.63
C GLY A 79 -1.44 16.27 7.31
N ALA A 80 -1.30 14.96 7.21
CA ALA A 80 -1.07 14.31 5.91
C ALA A 80 -2.29 14.50 5.00
N GLU A 81 -2.05 14.93 3.76
CA GLU A 81 -3.07 15.04 2.73
C GLU A 81 -3.15 13.73 1.92
N PHE A 82 -4.35 13.38 1.43
CA PHE A 82 -4.61 12.14 0.71
C PHE A 82 -5.27 12.40 -0.63
N LEU A 83 -4.78 11.76 -1.67
CA LEU A 83 -5.34 11.87 -3.02
C LEU A 83 -5.55 10.48 -3.63
N LEU A 84 -6.79 10.19 -4.00
CA LEU A 84 -7.11 8.99 -4.77
C LEU A 84 -6.95 9.33 -6.26
N ALA A 85 -5.80 8.95 -6.84
CA ALA A 85 -5.48 9.16 -8.26
C ALA A 85 -4.37 8.21 -8.70
N GLU A 86 -4.40 7.81 -9.96
CA GLU A 86 -3.28 7.09 -10.57
C GLU A 86 -2.16 8.06 -10.92
N VAL A 87 -0.93 7.73 -10.54
CA VAL A 87 0.28 8.42 -10.96
C VAL A 87 0.66 7.94 -12.36
N LEU A 88 0.60 8.84 -13.32
CA LEU A 88 0.86 8.56 -14.73
C LEU A 88 2.34 8.72 -15.09
N SER A 89 3.02 9.69 -14.45
CA SER A 89 4.45 9.88 -14.64
C SER A 89 5.10 10.57 -13.44
N LEU A 90 6.39 10.28 -13.26
CA LEU A 90 7.31 10.92 -12.34
C LEU A 90 8.48 11.44 -13.15
N ARG A 91 8.79 12.73 -13.05
CA ARG A 91 9.93 13.36 -13.74
C ARG A 91 10.72 14.20 -12.76
N GLU A 92 12.03 14.08 -12.84
CA GLU A 92 12.95 15.01 -12.16
C GLU A 92 13.09 16.27 -13.00
N GLU A 93 12.95 17.40 -12.36
CA GLU A 93 13.18 18.74 -12.90
C GLU A 93 14.26 19.44 -12.05
N GLU A 94 14.73 20.60 -12.44
CA GLU A 94 15.81 21.30 -11.73
C GLU A 94 15.46 21.57 -10.26
N GLY A 95 15.91 20.66 -9.36
CA GLY A 95 15.76 20.76 -7.91
C GLY A 95 14.42 20.29 -7.32
N PHE A 96 13.54 19.69 -8.11
CA PHE A 96 12.27 19.13 -7.65
C PHE A 96 11.78 18.00 -8.56
N TYR A 97 10.71 17.31 -8.14
CA TYR A 97 10.04 16.28 -8.92
C TYR A 97 8.65 16.75 -9.32
N ARG A 98 8.25 16.44 -10.55
CA ARG A 98 6.87 16.59 -11.04
C ARG A 98 6.19 15.23 -11.09
N ILE A 99 5.04 15.14 -10.46
CA ILE A 99 4.18 13.95 -10.46
C ILE A 99 2.90 14.31 -11.19
N SER A 100 2.67 13.65 -12.33
CA SER A 100 1.46 13.87 -13.13
C SER A 100 0.43 12.79 -12.81
N THR A 101 -0.81 13.22 -12.58
CA THR A 101 -1.96 12.36 -12.35
C THR A 101 -3.13 12.78 -13.23
N ALA A 102 -4.17 11.96 -13.32
CA ALA A 102 -5.42 12.34 -13.99
C ALA A 102 -6.14 13.54 -13.32
N LYS A 103 -5.77 13.87 -12.07
CA LYS A 103 -6.34 14.99 -11.29
C LYS A 103 -5.47 16.24 -11.27
N GLY A 104 -4.39 16.25 -12.06
CA GLY A 104 -3.46 17.37 -12.18
C GLY A 104 -2.03 17.00 -11.82
N ASP A 105 -1.15 18.00 -11.91
CA ASP A 105 0.27 17.87 -11.62
C ASP A 105 0.57 18.37 -10.20
N PHE A 106 1.46 17.66 -9.53
CA PHE A 106 1.96 17.98 -8.20
C PHE A 106 3.49 18.08 -8.23
N LEU A 107 4.04 19.03 -7.48
CA LEU A 107 5.48 19.27 -7.38
C LEU A 107 5.94 18.93 -5.98
N THR A 108 7.17 18.39 -5.84
CA THR A 108 7.73 18.04 -4.54
C THR A 108 9.25 18.04 -4.55
N HIS A 109 9.84 18.27 -3.37
CA HIS A 109 11.28 18.12 -3.17
C HIS A 109 11.71 16.66 -3.05
N GLY A 110 10.85 15.77 -2.56
CA GLY A 110 11.17 14.36 -2.36
C GLY A 110 10.01 13.43 -2.68
N VAL A 111 10.35 12.23 -3.15
CA VAL A 111 9.37 11.19 -3.48
C VAL A 111 9.70 9.92 -2.70
N ILE A 112 8.68 9.34 -2.07
CA ILE A 112 8.75 8.00 -1.48
C ILE A 112 7.91 7.05 -2.33
N LEU A 113 8.56 6.03 -2.89
CA LEU A 113 7.89 4.96 -3.62
C LEU A 113 7.49 3.85 -2.63
N ALA A 114 6.20 3.75 -2.37
CA ALA A 114 5.59 2.75 -1.47
C ALA A 114 4.51 1.94 -2.19
N THR A 115 4.76 1.65 -3.47
CA THR A 115 3.79 1.05 -4.41
C THR A 115 3.43 -0.40 -4.12
N GLY A 116 4.15 -1.03 -3.18
CA GLY A 116 3.93 -2.42 -2.79
C GLY A 116 4.28 -3.41 -3.90
N ALA A 117 3.75 -4.61 -3.76
CA ALA A 117 3.89 -5.70 -4.73
C ALA A 117 2.55 -6.41 -4.89
N HIS A 118 2.35 -7.03 -6.03
CA HIS A 118 1.19 -7.89 -6.29
C HIS A 118 1.67 -9.30 -6.61
N PRO A 119 1.03 -10.33 -6.07
CA PRO A 119 1.33 -11.70 -6.44
C PRO A 119 1.05 -11.89 -7.93
N ARG A 120 1.90 -12.67 -8.60
CA ARG A 120 1.68 -13.02 -10.00
C ARG A 120 0.59 -14.11 -10.05
N MET A 121 -0.53 -13.76 -10.62
CA MET A 121 -1.58 -14.74 -10.88
C MET A 121 -1.15 -15.71 -11.99
N ILE A 122 -1.44 -16.99 -11.80
CA ILE A 122 -1.08 -18.07 -12.73
C ILE A 122 -2.22 -18.30 -13.74
N GLY A 123 -3.48 -17.99 -13.34
CA GLY A 123 -4.64 -18.08 -14.22
C GLY A 123 -5.35 -19.43 -14.16
N PHE A 124 -5.22 -20.21 -13.09
CA PHE A 124 -6.00 -21.44 -12.95
C PHE A 124 -7.48 -21.13 -12.64
N PRO A 125 -8.41 -22.02 -13.01
CA PRO A 125 -9.83 -21.82 -12.73
C PRO A 125 -10.11 -21.61 -11.23
N GLY A 126 -10.82 -20.54 -10.89
CA GLY A 126 -11.15 -20.20 -9.50
C GLY A 126 -10.12 -19.34 -8.78
N GLU A 127 -8.94 -19.08 -9.35
CA GLU A 127 -7.89 -18.30 -8.68
C GLU A 127 -8.37 -16.92 -8.22
N ALA A 128 -9.02 -16.18 -9.11
CA ALA A 128 -9.56 -14.86 -8.79
C ALA A 128 -10.76 -14.91 -7.86
N GLU A 129 -11.62 -15.93 -8.03
CA GLU A 129 -12.87 -16.13 -7.27
C GLU A 129 -12.58 -16.46 -5.81
N TYR A 130 -11.60 -17.33 -5.57
CA TYR A 130 -11.27 -17.81 -4.22
C TYR A 130 -10.10 -17.07 -3.55
N LYS A 131 -9.61 -15.99 -4.15
CA LYS A 131 -8.56 -15.16 -3.55
C LYS A 131 -9.01 -14.62 -2.19
N GLY A 132 -8.27 -14.97 -1.13
CA GLY A 132 -8.59 -14.65 0.26
C GLY A 132 -9.67 -15.54 0.90
N HIS A 133 -10.23 -16.52 0.15
CA HIS A 133 -11.28 -17.45 0.62
C HIS A 133 -10.95 -18.91 0.30
N GLY A 134 -9.68 -19.24 0.16
CA GLY A 134 -9.18 -20.58 -0.19
C GLY A 134 -7.95 -20.54 -1.08
N VAL A 135 -7.70 -19.46 -1.79
CA VAL A 135 -6.46 -19.19 -2.52
C VAL A 135 -5.68 -18.10 -1.79
N ALA A 136 -4.48 -18.46 -1.32
CA ALA A 136 -3.54 -17.58 -0.64
C ALA A 136 -2.23 -17.49 -1.42
N TYR A 137 -1.47 -16.43 -1.19
CA TYR A 137 -0.17 -16.18 -1.84
C TYR A 137 0.96 -15.98 -0.84
N CYS A 138 0.70 -16.24 0.45
CA CYS A 138 1.67 -16.08 1.52
C CYS A 138 1.36 -17.07 2.64
N ALA A 139 2.18 -18.12 2.79
CA ALA A 139 1.97 -19.10 3.83
C ALA A 139 2.17 -18.52 5.23
N THR A 140 3.18 -17.66 5.40
CA THR A 140 3.44 -16.98 6.68
C THR A 140 2.34 -16.02 7.10
N CYS A 141 1.52 -15.54 6.14
CA CYS A 141 0.40 -14.62 6.41
C CYS A 141 -0.90 -15.38 6.71
N ASP A 142 -1.17 -16.40 5.90
CA ASP A 142 -2.49 -17.04 5.82
C ASP A 142 -2.46 -18.53 6.19
N GLY A 143 -1.28 -19.14 6.29
CA GLY A 143 -1.13 -20.60 6.47
C GLY A 143 -1.81 -21.13 7.73
N GLU A 144 -1.83 -20.35 8.80
CA GLU A 144 -2.48 -20.73 10.07
C GLU A 144 -3.98 -21.03 9.90
N PHE A 145 -4.67 -20.34 8.99
CA PHE A 145 -6.09 -20.57 8.69
C PHE A 145 -6.36 -21.94 8.04
N PHE A 146 -5.31 -22.60 7.54
CA PHE A 146 -5.39 -23.90 6.88
C PHE A 146 -4.80 -25.05 7.72
N THR A 147 -4.47 -24.80 8.99
CA THR A 147 -3.91 -25.82 9.88
C THR A 147 -4.80 -27.05 9.93
N GLY A 148 -4.17 -28.23 9.70
CA GLY A 148 -4.86 -29.53 9.67
C GLY A 148 -5.68 -29.79 8.40
N ARG A 149 -5.58 -28.94 7.39
CA ARG A 149 -6.22 -29.12 6.09
C ARG A 149 -5.20 -29.60 5.06
N GLU A 150 -5.67 -30.28 4.02
CA GLU A 150 -4.89 -30.58 2.85
C GLU A 150 -4.82 -29.32 1.97
N VAL A 151 -3.59 -28.90 1.63
CA VAL A 151 -3.32 -27.73 0.80
C VAL A 151 -2.50 -28.13 -0.41
N PHE A 152 -2.70 -27.41 -1.53
CA PHE A 152 -1.93 -27.57 -2.74
C PHE A 152 -1.10 -26.33 -2.98
N VAL A 153 0.20 -26.49 -3.19
CA VAL A 153 1.08 -25.41 -3.60
C VAL A 153 1.24 -25.43 -5.11
N VAL A 154 0.84 -24.35 -5.76
CA VAL A 154 0.86 -24.23 -7.22
C VAL A 154 2.03 -23.33 -7.64
N GLY A 155 3.04 -23.91 -8.27
CA GLY A 155 4.23 -23.20 -8.73
C GLY A 155 5.47 -24.08 -8.67
N GLY A 156 6.56 -23.65 -9.32
CA GLY A 156 7.84 -24.36 -9.36
C GLY A 156 9.06 -23.46 -9.10
N GLY A 157 8.83 -22.24 -8.58
CA GLY A 157 9.89 -21.31 -8.23
C GLY A 157 10.26 -21.37 -6.75
N PHE A 158 11.25 -20.55 -6.35
CA PHE A 158 11.70 -20.46 -4.96
C PHE A 158 10.55 -20.18 -3.98
N ALA A 159 9.68 -19.21 -4.31
CA ALA A 159 8.54 -18.89 -3.45
C ALA A 159 7.65 -20.11 -3.19
N ALA A 160 7.32 -20.90 -4.21
CA ALA A 160 6.49 -22.09 -4.03
C ALA A 160 7.17 -23.15 -3.14
N ALA A 161 8.49 -23.30 -3.25
CA ALA A 161 9.25 -24.22 -2.42
C ALA A 161 9.31 -23.77 -0.95
N GLU A 162 9.55 -22.47 -0.72
CA GLU A 162 9.59 -21.88 0.64
C GLU A 162 8.21 -21.94 1.31
N GLU A 163 7.16 -21.55 0.61
CA GLU A 163 5.78 -21.56 1.11
C GLU A 163 5.28 -22.99 1.40
N ALA A 164 5.80 -24.01 0.67
CA ALA A 164 5.44 -25.41 0.89
C ALA A 164 6.13 -26.02 2.13
N VAL A 165 7.24 -25.46 2.59
CA VAL A 165 8.00 -25.95 3.77
C VAL A 165 7.48 -25.33 5.05
N PHE A 166 6.91 -24.13 4.98
CA PHE A 166 6.30 -23.44 6.11
C PHE A 166 5.05 -24.16 6.60
#